data_564f6a2b6426255eb51a4c8bd20d9888
#
_entry.id   564f6a2b6426255eb51a4c8bd20d9888
#
_cell.length_a   1.000
_cell.length_b   1.000
_cell.length_c   1.000
_cell.angle_alpha   90.00
_cell.angle_beta   90.00
_cell.angle_gamma   90.00
#
_symmetry.space_group_name_H-M   'P 1'
#
loop_
_entity.id
_entity.type
_entity.pdbx_description
1 polymer ?
#
loop_
_entity_poly.entity_id
_entity_poly.type
_entity_poly.pdbx_seq_one_letter_code
_entity_poly.pdbx_strand_id
1 'polypeptide(L)'
;DLFNGEIVAWETACRPTEELVKRMLNKGLESLAEGEKPLLHSDQGWHYRIKSYQSALADRGLVQSMSRKGNCLDNAVMENFFGHLKEEIYYRRDYRSVEELENAVNEYITYWNQKRIKLSLGGLSPVEYRTEYQKAG
;
A
#
# COMPACT_ATOMS: atom_id res chain seq x y z
N ASP A 1 -0.45 -5.41 0.31
CA ASP A 1 -0.89 -6.76 -0.02
C ASP A 1 -1.78 -7.32 1.09
N LEU A 2 -2.95 -7.86 0.73
CA LEU A 2 -3.91 -8.39 1.72
C LEU A 2 -3.48 -9.74 2.30
N PHE A 3 -2.56 -10.45 1.67
CA PHE A 3 -2.08 -11.74 2.15
C PHE A 3 -1.33 -11.62 3.48
N ASN A 4 -0.43 -10.65 3.57
CA ASN A 4 0.44 -10.47 4.74
C ASN A 4 0.42 -9.04 5.31
N GLY A 5 -0.27 -8.10 4.68
CA GLY A 5 -0.32 -6.69 5.07
C GLY A 5 0.96 -5.92 4.76
N GLU A 6 1.76 -6.38 3.81
CA GLU A 6 2.94 -5.68 3.30
C GLU A 6 2.54 -4.46 2.47
N ILE A 7 3.24 -3.36 2.63
CA ILE A 7 3.13 -2.18 1.78
C ILE A 7 4.07 -2.36 0.59
N VAL A 8 3.50 -2.72 -0.56
CA VAL A 8 4.27 -3.08 -1.77
C VAL A 8 4.80 -1.84 -2.49
N ALA A 9 3.99 -0.79 -2.58
CA ALA A 9 4.38 0.46 -3.22
C ALA A 9 3.72 1.65 -2.52
N TRP A 10 4.42 2.77 -2.48
CA TRP A 10 3.93 4.02 -1.93
C TRP A 10 4.59 5.23 -2.59
N GLU A 11 3.90 6.35 -2.54
CA GLU A 11 4.38 7.66 -2.93
C GLU A 11 3.88 8.72 -1.95
N THR A 12 4.68 9.75 -1.77
CA THR A 12 4.34 10.92 -0.96
C THR A 12 4.30 12.17 -1.83
N ALA A 13 3.38 13.06 -1.56
CA ALA A 13 3.33 14.40 -2.17
C ALA A 13 2.49 15.34 -1.31
N CYS A 14 2.73 16.64 -1.45
CA CYS A 14 1.94 17.68 -0.76
C CYS A 14 0.48 17.75 -1.25
N ARG A 15 0.16 17.21 -2.42
CA ARG A 15 -1.18 17.23 -3.01
C ARG A 15 -1.50 15.91 -3.71
N PRO A 16 -2.74 15.43 -3.63
CA PRO A 16 -3.18 14.25 -4.37
C PRO A 16 -3.34 14.61 -5.85
N THR A 17 -2.38 14.25 -6.67
CA THR A 17 -2.38 14.46 -8.12
C THR A 17 -2.50 13.15 -8.88
N GLU A 18 -2.93 13.20 -10.13
CA GLU A 18 -2.92 12.04 -11.02
C GLU A 18 -1.50 11.46 -11.16
N GLU A 19 -0.50 12.32 -11.26
CA GLU A 19 0.90 11.92 -11.39
C GLU A 19 1.40 11.13 -10.18
N LEU A 20 1.01 11.54 -8.96
CA LEU A 20 1.34 10.81 -7.73
C LEU A 20 0.84 9.36 -7.80
N VAL A 21 -0.45 9.19 -8.15
CA VAL A 21 -1.08 7.87 -8.21
C VAL A 21 -0.47 7.01 -9.33
N LYS A 22 -0.12 7.63 -10.44
CA LYS A 22 0.53 6.98 -11.57
C LYS A 22 1.92 6.45 -11.21
N ARG A 23 2.74 7.26 -10.51
CA ARG A 23 4.06 6.81 -10.02
C ARG A 23 3.93 5.66 -9.02
N MET A 24 3.01 5.77 -8.07
CA MET A 24 2.74 4.71 -7.10
C MET A 24 2.31 3.41 -7.81
N LEU A 25 1.38 3.52 -8.77
CA LEU A 25 0.93 2.36 -9.54
C LEU A 25 2.08 1.71 -10.32
N ASN A 26 2.89 2.49 -11.02
CA ASN A 26 4.02 1.98 -11.78
C ASN A 26 5.01 1.21 -10.89
N LYS A 27 5.36 1.76 -9.72
CA LYS A 27 6.19 1.05 -8.75
C LYS A 27 5.59 -0.29 -8.31
N GLY A 28 4.28 -0.32 -8.06
CA GLY A 28 3.59 -1.56 -7.72
C GLY A 28 3.58 -2.57 -8.87
N LEU A 29 3.39 -2.11 -10.10
CA LEU A 29 3.40 -2.96 -11.29
C LEU A 29 4.80 -3.50 -11.63
N GLU A 30 5.85 -2.72 -11.37
CA GLU A 30 7.24 -3.13 -11.57
C GLU A 30 7.68 -4.19 -10.56
N SER A 31 7.07 -4.23 -9.39
CA SER A 31 7.39 -5.24 -8.36
C SER A 31 6.76 -6.61 -8.62
N LEU A 32 5.83 -6.72 -9.58
CA LEU A 32 5.19 -7.99 -9.92
C LEU A 32 6.13 -8.87 -10.74
N ALA A 33 6.21 -10.14 -10.36
CA ALA A 33 6.90 -11.13 -11.17
C ALA A 33 6.16 -11.41 -12.48
N GLU A 34 6.86 -11.99 -13.45
CA GLU A 34 6.25 -12.37 -14.73
C GLU A 34 5.12 -13.37 -14.51
N GLY A 35 3.95 -13.06 -15.07
CA GLY A 35 2.76 -13.91 -14.94
C GLY A 35 1.91 -13.64 -13.69
N GLU A 36 2.38 -12.86 -12.73
CA GLU A 36 1.56 -12.48 -11.58
C GLU A 36 0.44 -11.52 -12.00
N LYS A 37 -0.79 -11.85 -11.61
CA LYS A 37 -2.00 -11.08 -11.93
C LYS A 37 -2.86 -10.87 -10.68
N PRO A 38 -2.38 -10.09 -9.70
CA PRO A 38 -3.19 -9.81 -8.51
C PRO A 38 -4.45 -9.00 -8.86
N LEU A 39 -5.49 -9.18 -8.07
CA LEU A 39 -6.66 -8.33 -8.07
C LEU A 39 -6.33 -7.04 -7.32
N LEU A 40 -6.45 -5.88 -7.97
CA LEU A 40 -6.31 -4.59 -7.31
C LEU A 40 -7.66 -4.12 -6.79
N HIS A 41 -7.75 -3.97 -5.48
CA HIS A 41 -8.94 -3.43 -4.82
C HIS A 41 -8.70 -2.00 -4.35
N SER A 42 -9.65 -1.10 -4.63
CA SER A 42 -9.60 0.30 -4.19
C SER A 42 -10.97 0.78 -3.72
N ASP A 43 -11.01 1.94 -3.07
CA ASP A 43 -12.24 2.70 -2.93
C ASP A 43 -12.65 3.33 -4.27
N GLN A 44 -13.75 4.12 -4.27
CA GLN A 44 -14.22 4.82 -5.45
C GLN A 44 -13.58 6.21 -5.63
N GLY A 45 -12.39 6.44 -5.08
CA GLY A 45 -11.64 7.67 -5.26
C GLY A 45 -11.50 8.04 -6.74
N TRP A 46 -11.60 9.35 -7.05
CA TRP A 46 -11.59 9.83 -8.44
C TRP A 46 -10.34 9.37 -9.21
N HIS A 47 -9.18 9.33 -8.53
CA HIS A 47 -7.90 8.96 -9.10
C HIS A 47 -7.79 7.48 -9.51
N TYR A 48 -8.60 6.58 -8.94
CA TYR A 48 -8.69 5.18 -9.36
C TYR A 48 -9.69 4.96 -10.52
N ARG A 49 -10.44 6.00 -10.89
CA ARG A 49 -11.46 5.97 -11.95
C ARG A 49 -11.02 6.64 -13.23
N ILE A 50 -9.86 7.27 -13.25
CA ILE A 50 -9.31 7.92 -14.44
C ILE A 50 -8.84 6.88 -15.46
N LYS A 51 -8.98 7.22 -16.75
CA LYS A 51 -8.66 6.32 -17.85
C LYS A 51 -7.21 5.85 -17.83
N SER A 52 -6.26 6.73 -17.51
CA SER A 52 -4.83 6.40 -17.47
C SER A 52 -4.52 5.32 -16.43
N TYR A 53 -5.17 5.34 -15.26
CA TYR A 53 -5.03 4.31 -14.25
C TYR A 53 -5.61 2.97 -14.71
N GLN A 54 -6.83 3.01 -15.25
CA GLN A 54 -7.52 1.80 -15.73
C GLN A 54 -6.79 1.17 -16.94
N SER A 55 -6.27 1.98 -17.88
CA SER A 55 -5.48 1.49 -19.00
C SER A 55 -4.19 0.83 -18.55
N ALA A 56 -3.47 1.41 -17.59
CA ALA A 56 -2.24 0.83 -17.07
C ALA A 56 -2.45 -0.56 -16.44
N LEU A 57 -3.59 -0.77 -15.77
CA LEU A 57 -3.97 -2.10 -15.25
C LEU A 57 -4.33 -3.06 -16.39
N ALA A 58 -5.13 -2.61 -17.35
CA ALA A 58 -5.57 -3.42 -18.49
C ALA A 58 -4.39 -3.88 -19.34
N ASP A 59 -3.40 -3.01 -19.58
CA ASP A 59 -2.19 -3.31 -20.35
C ASP A 59 -1.35 -4.42 -19.71
N ARG A 60 -1.44 -4.58 -18.38
CA ARG A 60 -0.82 -5.67 -17.62
C ARG A 60 -1.76 -6.87 -17.41
N GLY A 61 -2.98 -6.82 -17.94
CA GLY A 61 -3.99 -7.86 -17.78
C GLY A 61 -4.48 -8.01 -16.34
N LEU A 62 -4.44 -6.94 -15.55
CA LEU A 62 -4.90 -6.91 -14.17
C LEU A 62 -6.36 -6.51 -14.08
N VAL A 63 -7.04 -7.03 -13.07
CA VAL A 63 -8.44 -6.72 -12.78
C VAL A 63 -8.53 -5.73 -11.63
N GLN A 64 -9.29 -4.65 -11.83
CA GLN A 64 -9.63 -3.70 -10.80
C GLN A 64 -10.96 -4.09 -10.14
N SER A 65 -10.96 -4.12 -8.82
CA SER A 65 -12.15 -4.21 -7.98
C SER A 65 -12.31 -2.92 -7.19
N MET A 66 -13.54 -2.48 -6.98
CA MET A 66 -13.83 -1.29 -6.17
C MET A 66 -14.81 -1.63 -5.06
N SER A 67 -14.60 -1.04 -3.89
CA SER A 67 -15.54 -1.11 -2.78
C SER A 67 -16.89 -0.51 -3.17
N ARG A 68 -17.95 -1.03 -2.57
CA ARG A 68 -19.30 -0.45 -2.72
C ARG A 68 -19.31 0.95 -2.11
N LYS A 69 -20.10 1.84 -2.71
CA LYS A 69 -20.23 3.22 -2.23
C LYS A 69 -20.70 3.22 -0.77
N GLY A 70 -19.92 3.86 0.11
CA GLY A 70 -20.24 3.99 1.53
C GLY A 70 -19.96 2.75 2.39
N ASN A 71 -19.27 1.73 1.87
CA ASN A 71 -18.86 0.56 2.65
C ASN A 71 -17.38 0.64 3.06
N CYS A 72 -17.14 1.13 4.29
CA CYS A 72 -15.80 1.24 4.86
C CYS A 72 -15.14 -0.12 5.19
N LEU A 73 -15.91 -1.19 5.37
CA LEU A 73 -15.35 -2.52 5.69
C LEU A 73 -14.49 -3.07 4.55
N ASP A 74 -14.81 -2.72 3.32
CA ASP A 74 -14.05 -3.20 2.15
C ASP A 74 -12.62 -2.63 2.09
N ASN A 75 -12.31 -1.55 2.83
CA ASN A 75 -10.98 -0.91 2.91
C ASN A 75 -10.34 -0.94 4.31
N ALA A 76 -10.89 -1.74 5.23
CA ALA A 76 -10.48 -1.75 6.64
C ALA A 76 -8.96 -2.00 6.84
N VAL A 77 -8.32 -2.79 5.98
CA VAL A 77 -6.89 -3.07 6.07
C VAL A 77 -6.05 -1.82 5.80
N MET A 78 -6.42 -1.04 4.78
CA MET A 78 -5.74 0.22 4.47
C MET A 78 -6.01 1.29 5.54
N GLU A 79 -7.24 1.38 6.01
CA GLU A 79 -7.62 2.30 7.09
C GLU A 79 -6.86 1.98 8.38
N ASN A 80 -6.69 0.71 8.70
CA ASN A 80 -5.90 0.26 9.84
C ASN A 80 -4.42 0.69 9.71
N PHE A 81 -3.80 0.46 8.55
CA PHE A 81 -2.43 0.91 8.30
C PHE A 81 -2.28 2.43 8.47
N PHE A 82 -3.15 3.22 7.85
CA PHE A 82 -3.11 4.69 7.97
C PHE A 82 -3.40 5.17 9.39
N GLY A 83 -4.25 4.47 10.13
CA GLY A 83 -4.48 4.74 11.54
C GLY A 83 -3.19 4.62 12.35
N HIS A 84 -2.48 3.50 12.22
CA HIS A 84 -1.19 3.29 12.88
C HIS A 84 -0.12 4.30 12.45
N LEU A 85 -0.01 4.58 11.16
CA LEU A 85 0.95 5.56 10.63
C LEU A 85 0.70 6.95 11.24
N LYS A 86 -0.55 7.40 11.30
CA LYS A 86 -0.91 8.69 11.90
C LYS A 86 -0.58 8.71 13.39
N GLU A 87 -0.98 7.69 14.15
CA GLU A 87 -0.73 7.61 15.59
C GLU A 87 0.76 7.52 15.94
N GLU A 88 1.51 6.73 15.21
CA GLU A 88 2.90 6.43 15.57
C GLU A 88 3.90 7.45 15.00
N ILE A 89 3.57 8.10 13.89
CA ILE A 89 4.45 9.05 13.20
C ILE A 89 3.88 10.46 13.25
N TYR A 90 2.67 10.67 12.71
CA TYR A 90 2.18 12.03 12.47
C TYR A 90 1.82 12.79 13.75
N TYR A 91 1.10 12.18 14.69
CA TYR A 91 0.63 12.87 15.91
C TYR A 91 1.66 12.94 17.03
N ARG A 92 2.73 12.17 16.97
CA ARG A 92 3.73 12.09 18.06
C ARG A 92 4.99 12.90 17.84
N ARG A 93 5.12 13.55 16.70
CA ARG A 93 6.32 14.32 16.33
C ARG A 93 5.95 15.61 15.64
N ASP A 94 6.70 16.68 15.94
CA ASP A 94 6.67 17.89 15.16
C ASP A 94 7.74 17.79 14.06
N TYR A 95 7.34 18.03 12.82
CA TYR A 95 8.23 18.02 11.66
C TYR A 95 8.55 19.44 11.22
N ARG A 96 9.82 19.72 10.98
CA ARG A 96 10.31 21.04 10.57
C ARG A 96 10.17 21.29 9.07
N SER A 97 10.05 20.22 8.29
CA SER A 97 9.90 20.26 6.83
C SER A 97 9.08 19.10 6.31
N VAL A 98 8.58 19.22 5.08
CA VAL A 98 7.92 18.13 4.36
C VAL A 98 8.89 16.96 4.13
N GLU A 99 10.15 17.27 3.82
CA GLU A 99 11.18 16.26 3.60
C GLU A 99 11.43 15.39 4.85
N GLU A 100 11.45 16.03 6.05
CA GLU A 100 11.59 15.29 7.31
C GLU A 100 10.40 14.34 7.54
N LEU A 101 9.19 14.78 7.23
CA LEU A 101 8.00 13.93 7.29
C LEU A 101 8.04 12.79 6.28
N GLU A 102 8.45 13.06 5.04
CA GLU A 102 8.58 12.03 3.99
C GLU A 102 9.60 10.96 4.38
N ASN A 103 10.74 11.36 4.92
CA ASN A 103 11.75 10.44 5.44
C ASN A 103 11.20 9.58 6.59
N ALA A 104 10.48 10.17 7.53
CA ALA A 104 9.86 9.44 8.62
C ALA A 104 8.81 8.42 8.12
N VAL A 105 8.02 8.77 7.11
CA VAL A 105 7.07 7.84 6.47
C VAL A 105 7.80 6.69 5.79
N ASN A 106 8.88 6.94 5.05
CA ASN A 106 9.68 5.92 4.40
C ASN A 106 10.32 4.94 5.41
N GLU A 107 10.88 5.47 6.50
CA GLU A 107 11.44 4.66 7.59
C GLU A 107 10.36 3.81 8.26
N TYR A 108 9.18 4.40 8.48
CA TYR A 108 8.07 3.69 9.09
C TYR A 108 7.55 2.54 8.22
N ILE A 109 7.41 2.75 6.91
CA ILE A 109 6.99 1.67 6.00
C ILE A 109 8.02 0.55 5.97
N THR A 110 9.31 0.89 5.98
CA THR A 110 10.39 -0.10 6.09
C THR A 110 10.29 -0.89 7.40
N TYR A 111 10.09 -0.20 8.53
CA TYR A 111 9.86 -0.86 9.82
C TYR A 111 8.59 -1.72 9.80
N TRP A 112 7.48 -1.22 9.24
CA TRP A 112 6.23 -1.96 9.13
C TRP A 112 6.40 -3.27 8.37
N ASN A 113 7.09 -3.23 7.25
CA ASN A 113 7.28 -4.39 6.39
C ASN A 113 8.27 -5.42 6.98
N GLN A 114 9.37 -4.94 7.56
CA GLN A 114 10.51 -5.80 7.91
C GLN A 114 10.63 -6.15 9.38
N LYS A 115 10.04 -5.36 10.28
CA LYS A 115 10.29 -5.49 11.73
C LYS A 115 9.03 -5.53 12.59
N ARG A 116 7.94 -4.89 12.13
CA ARG A 116 6.71 -4.84 12.92
C ARG A 116 6.06 -6.22 12.95
N ILE A 117 6.11 -6.87 14.08
CA ILE A 117 5.45 -8.17 14.30
C ILE A 117 3.93 -8.00 14.35
N LYS A 118 3.22 -9.00 13.81
CA LYS A 118 1.75 -9.07 13.84
C LYS A 118 1.31 -10.42 14.42
N LEU A 119 0.42 -10.39 15.40
CA LEU A 119 -0.12 -11.63 15.99
C LEU A 119 -0.85 -12.48 14.95
N SER A 120 -1.55 -11.85 14.00
CA SER A 120 -2.21 -12.53 12.88
C SER A 120 -1.26 -13.26 11.94
N LEU A 121 0.03 -12.92 11.96
CA LEU A 121 1.09 -13.55 11.18
C LEU A 121 1.99 -14.46 12.06
N GLY A 122 1.48 -14.94 13.18
CA GLY A 122 2.24 -15.79 14.09
C GLY A 122 3.41 -15.08 14.78
N GLY A 123 3.35 -13.76 14.94
CA GLY A 123 4.43 -12.97 15.56
C GLY A 123 5.56 -12.59 14.58
N LEU A 124 5.34 -12.75 13.29
CA LEU A 124 6.27 -12.37 12.23
C LEU A 124 5.93 -10.99 11.64
N SER A 125 6.90 -10.36 11.04
CA SER A 125 6.68 -9.20 10.17
C SER A 125 6.09 -9.65 8.81
N PRO A 126 5.47 -8.73 8.04
CA PRO A 126 4.95 -9.05 6.71
C PRO A 126 5.96 -9.75 5.79
N VAL A 127 7.18 -9.24 5.71
CA VAL A 127 8.22 -9.82 4.83
C VAL A 127 8.70 -11.18 5.34
N GLU A 128 8.90 -11.34 6.64
CA GLU A 128 9.27 -12.64 7.23
C GLU A 128 8.19 -13.70 6.96
N TYR A 129 6.91 -13.34 7.16
CA TYR A 129 5.79 -14.24 6.91
C TYR A 129 5.75 -14.69 5.44
N ARG A 130 5.90 -13.78 4.49
CA ARG A 130 5.97 -14.12 3.06
C ARG A 130 7.14 -15.05 2.76
N THR A 131 8.30 -14.76 3.33
CA THR A 131 9.51 -15.54 3.11
C THR A 131 9.37 -16.98 3.64
N GLU A 132 8.78 -17.14 4.81
CA GLU A 132 8.51 -18.48 5.37
C GLU A 132 7.47 -19.24 4.57
N TYR A 133 6.39 -18.58 4.14
CA TYR A 133 5.37 -19.19 3.30
C TYR A 133 5.94 -19.70 1.97
N GLN A 134 6.80 -18.91 1.32
CA GLN A 134 7.46 -19.32 0.06
C GLN A 134 8.42 -20.49 0.22
N LYS A 135 9.03 -20.66 1.39
CA LYS A 135 9.90 -21.83 1.68
C LYS A 135 9.12 -23.10 1.97
N ALA A 136 7.88 -22.97 2.40
CA ALA A 136 7.02 -24.10 2.78
C ALA A 136 6.24 -24.71 1.61
N GLY A 137 6.15 -24.04 0.46
CA GLY A 137 5.48 -24.48 -0.77
C GLY A 137 6.45 -24.88 -1.83
#